data_18b9e89e68bbae28239c440de67aa830
#
_entry.id   18b9e89e68bbae28239c440de67aa830
#
_cell.length_a   1.000
_cell.length_b   1.000
_cell.length_c   1.000
_cell.angle_alpha   90.00
_cell.angle_beta   90.00
_cell.angle_gamma   90.00
#
_symmetry.space_group_name_H-M   'P 1'
#
loop_
_entity.id
_entity.type
_entity.pdbx_description
1 polymer ?
#
loop_
_entity_poly.entity_id
_entity_poly.type
_entity_poly.pdbx_seq_one_letter_code
_entity_poly.pdbx_strand_id
1 'polypeptide(L)'
;MKYFIKKFWIIILIAFCINIPLLVLGATRTNKSVTLKGDTTIVEDFVEIENPYQATGSLSTIYVISFDHSTILQNLMVSASSTSELSELPSHYLHFTDSELSQMGKIQHESSIMYSLILSYKTASKVDENIHLDYEYDAYVIAYYDKTSEFRIGDRIIGVNGVYANDGFDAFAEEFNNAKEGTIYQVKRGNEELEIPYTKENMRVAGYSYYTLNSKTASPQYKIKSSNVGGPSGGLLQTLALYNSLIEEDITRGYRIAGTGTIEPDGTVGMIGGIQQKIYTAYDDQMEIFLCPEGNYEEALIAYNRLPHKERMKLYSVSTFEDALEKLKNHNSAEVLSNA
;
A
#
# COMPACT_ATOMS: atom_id res chain seq x y z
N MET A 1 -24.87 46.54 18.78
CA MET A 1 -25.04 45.08 18.96
C MET A 1 -26.49 44.66 19.20
N LYS A 2 -27.24 45.17 20.23
CA LYS A 2 -28.63 44.78 20.50
C LYS A 2 -29.58 45.04 19.33
N TYR A 3 -29.49 46.16 18.60
CA TYR A 3 -30.31 46.47 17.43
C TYR A 3 -30.09 45.52 16.26
N PHE A 4 -28.82 45.13 15.99
CA PHE A 4 -28.47 44.18 14.95
C PHE A 4 -29.04 42.79 15.25
N ILE A 5 -28.88 42.31 16.48
CA ILE A 5 -29.42 41.02 16.93
C ILE A 5 -30.96 41.02 16.78
N LYS A 6 -31.63 42.09 17.22
CA LYS A 6 -33.10 42.21 17.14
C LYS A 6 -33.62 42.24 15.68
N LYS A 7 -32.82 42.77 14.73
CA LYS A 7 -33.21 42.85 13.31
C LYS A 7 -32.94 41.54 12.57
N PHE A 8 -31.89 40.82 12.94
CA PHE A 8 -31.42 39.64 12.20
C PHE A 8 -31.54 38.31 12.98
N TRP A 9 -32.25 38.31 14.12
CA TRP A 9 -32.36 37.16 15.02
C TRP A 9 -32.87 35.89 14.32
N ILE A 10 -33.81 36.02 13.36
CA ILE A 10 -34.35 34.89 12.60
C ILE A 10 -33.25 34.28 11.73
N ILE A 11 -32.45 35.10 11.04
CA ILE A 11 -31.34 34.64 10.19
C ILE A 11 -30.30 33.96 11.06
N ILE A 12 -29.99 34.55 12.21
CA ILE A 12 -29.05 33.98 13.18
C ILE A 12 -29.60 32.63 13.69
N LEU A 13 -30.87 32.54 14.02
CA LEU A 13 -31.50 31.30 14.49
C LEU A 13 -31.43 30.22 13.39
N ILE A 14 -31.77 30.54 12.15
CA ILE A 14 -31.70 29.61 11.02
C ILE A 14 -30.24 29.15 10.83
N ALA A 15 -29.27 30.07 10.88
CA ALA A 15 -27.88 29.72 10.80
C ALA A 15 -27.44 28.75 11.91
N PHE A 16 -27.87 28.96 13.15
CA PHE A 16 -27.60 28.02 14.25
C PHE A 16 -28.28 26.67 14.04
N CYS A 17 -29.54 26.66 13.60
CA CYS A 17 -30.32 25.44 13.35
C CYS A 17 -29.70 24.58 12.24
N ILE A 18 -28.97 25.17 11.28
CA ILE A 18 -28.29 24.43 10.21
C ILE A 18 -26.86 24.05 10.64
N ASN A 19 -26.09 25.02 11.18
CA ASN A 19 -24.69 24.79 11.45
C ASN A 19 -24.42 23.87 12.66
N ILE A 20 -25.25 23.96 13.73
CA ILE A 20 -25.04 23.08 14.90
C ILE A 20 -25.21 21.60 14.54
N PRO A 21 -26.31 21.17 13.87
CA PRO A 21 -26.39 19.76 13.41
C PRO A 21 -25.24 19.34 12.51
N LEU A 22 -24.82 20.19 11.55
CA LEU A 22 -23.70 19.89 10.67
C LEU A 22 -22.39 19.71 11.45
N LEU A 23 -22.12 20.56 12.45
CA LEU A 23 -20.97 20.43 13.33
C LEU A 23 -21.03 19.12 14.14
N VAL A 24 -22.20 18.78 14.69
CA VAL A 24 -22.37 17.52 15.44
C VAL A 24 -22.14 16.31 14.53
N LEU A 25 -22.76 16.29 13.34
CA LEU A 25 -22.60 15.20 12.38
C LEU A 25 -21.15 15.09 11.87
N GLY A 26 -20.47 16.23 11.69
CA GLY A 26 -19.07 16.29 11.25
C GLY A 26 -18.05 15.98 12.36
N ALA A 27 -18.44 16.11 13.63
CA ALA A 27 -17.56 15.81 14.77
C ALA A 27 -17.76 14.39 15.34
N THR A 28 -18.92 13.78 15.11
CA THR A 28 -19.23 12.45 15.67
C THR A 28 -18.59 11.36 14.82
N ARG A 29 -17.58 10.71 15.38
CA ARG A 29 -16.87 9.56 14.77
C ARG A 29 -17.71 8.28 14.88
N THR A 30 -17.53 7.39 13.92
CA THR A 30 -18.18 6.09 13.85
C THR A 30 -17.11 4.98 13.74
N ASN A 31 -17.55 3.73 13.89
CA ASN A 31 -16.69 2.56 13.67
C ASN A 31 -16.68 2.13 12.19
N LYS A 32 -16.75 3.11 11.28
CA LYS A 32 -16.79 2.89 9.83
C LYS A 32 -15.59 3.51 9.15
N SER A 33 -15.22 2.92 8.02
CA SER A 33 -14.24 3.45 7.08
C SER A 33 -14.92 3.86 5.79
N VAL A 34 -14.49 4.99 5.25
CA VAL A 34 -14.91 5.53 3.96
C VAL A 34 -13.74 5.43 3.00
N THR A 35 -13.96 4.83 1.84
CA THR A 35 -12.97 4.75 0.76
C THR A 35 -13.49 5.46 -0.49
N LEU A 36 -12.73 6.44 -0.95
CA LEU A 36 -13.02 7.25 -2.13
C LEU A 36 -12.02 6.93 -3.25
N LYS A 37 -12.41 7.25 -4.49
CA LYS A 37 -11.44 7.30 -5.59
C LYS A 37 -10.30 8.24 -5.23
N GLY A 38 -9.08 7.82 -5.52
CA GLY A 38 -7.89 8.64 -5.47
C GLY A 38 -7.44 9.04 -6.86
N ASP A 39 -6.15 8.88 -7.11
CA ASP A 39 -5.51 9.30 -8.35
C ASP A 39 -4.44 8.27 -8.76
N THR A 40 -3.97 8.33 -9.99
CA THR A 40 -2.80 7.59 -10.45
C THR A 40 -1.52 8.32 -10.06
N THR A 41 -0.48 7.56 -9.78
CA THR A 41 0.84 8.11 -9.43
C THR A 41 1.90 7.28 -10.13
N ILE A 42 2.83 7.94 -10.81
CA ILE A 42 4.00 7.29 -11.40
C ILE A 42 4.99 6.90 -10.31
N VAL A 43 5.73 5.82 -10.55
CA VAL A 43 6.64 5.26 -9.52
C VAL A 43 7.85 6.14 -9.27
N GLU A 44 8.26 6.92 -10.25
CA GLU A 44 9.34 7.91 -10.16
C GLU A 44 9.08 8.99 -9.09
N ASP A 45 7.83 9.15 -8.65
CA ASP A 45 7.49 10.00 -7.51
C ASP A 45 7.95 9.43 -6.16
N PHE A 46 8.23 8.13 -6.09
CA PHE A 46 8.68 7.43 -4.87
C PHE A 46 10.15 7.06 -4.90
N VAL A 47 10.63 6.60 -6.05
CA VAL A 47 12.03 6.15 -6.24
C VAL A 47 12.57 6.67 -7.55
N GLU A 48 13.76 7.25 -7.50
CA GLU A 48 14.51 7.73 -8.66
C GLU A 48 15.74 6.83 -8.88
N ILE A 49 15.84 6.25 -10.07
CA ILE A 49 17.00 5.45 -10.50
C ILE A 49 17.95 6.37 -11.26
N GLU A 50 19.25 6.20 -11.05
CA GLU A 50 20.27 6.93 -11.80
C GLU A 50 20.37 6.41 -13.23
N ASN A 51 20.30 7.33 -14.25
CA ASN A 51 20.37 6.99 -15.67
C ASN A 51 19.38 5.88 -16.10
N PRO A 52 18.06 6.03 -15.81
CA PRO A 52 17.10 4.97 -16.09
C PRO A 52 16.87 4.79 -17.59
N TYR A 53 16.60 3.57 -18.03
CA TYR A 53 16.01 3.35 -19.34
C TYR A 53 14.61 3.97 -19.40
N GLN A 54 14.29 4.59 -20.55
CA GLN A 54 13.05 5.32 -20.71
C GLN A 54 11.94 4.43 -21.27
N ALA A 55 10.79 4.41 -20.59
CA ALA A 55 9.59 3.77 -21.12
C ALA A 55 8.97 4.59 -22.25
N THR A 56 8.39 3.92 -23.23
CA THR A 56 7.56 4.57 -24.30
C THR A 56 6.09 4.69 -23.88
N GLY A 57 5.66 3.87 -22.90
CA GLY A 57 4.37 3.96 -22.21
C GLY A 57 4.50 4.49 -20.78
N SER A 58 3.64 4.01 -19.89
CA SER A 58 3.70 4.38 -18.46
C SER A 58 3.31 3.22 -17.55
N LEU A 59 3.89 3.21 -16.34
CA LEU A 59 3.56 2.30 -15.24
C LEU A 59 3.12 3.13 -14.04
N SER A 60 1.85 3.03 -13.68
CA SER A 60 1.26 3.84 -12.62
C SER A 60 0.62 2.98 -11.53
N THR A 61 0.91 3.28 -10.29
CA THR A 61 0.13 2.76 -9.16
C THR A 61 -1.08 3.66 -8.89
N ILE A 62 -2.07 3.16 -8.18
CA ILE A 62 -3.28 3.92 -7.83
C ILE A 62 -3.45 3.89 -6.32
N TYR A 63 -3.59 5.07 -5.72
CA TYR A 63 -4.00 5.19 -4.34
C TYR A 63 -5.50 5.46 -4.22
N VAL A 64 -6.07 5.17 -3.06
CA VAL A 64 -7.41 5.55 -2.65
C VAL A 64 -7.31 6.56 -1.51
N ILE A 65 -8.34 7.37 -1.32
CA ILE A 65 -8.44 8.23 -0.15
C ILE A 65 -9.32 7.51 0.87
N SER A 66 -8.73 7.17 2.02
CA SER A 66 -9.43 6.45 3.09
C SER A 66 -9.53 7.31 4.35
N PHE A 67 -10.69 7.23 4.99
CA PHE A 67 -10.94 7.85 6.30
C PHE A 67 -11.44 6.77 7.25
N ASP A 68 -10.54 6.29 8.09
CA ASP A 68 -10.91 5.40 9.19
C ASP A 68 -11.58 6.22 10.30
N HIS A 69 -12.42 5.55 11.11
CA HIS A 69 -13.27 6.24 12.08
C HIS A 69 -14.03 7.43 11.47
N SER A 70 -14.62 7.21 10.30
CA SER A 70 -15.34 8.25 9.55
C SER A 70 -16.47 8.88 10.36
N THR A 71 -16.78 10.14 10.05
CA THR A 71 -17.87 10.86 10.74
C THR A 71 -19.24 10.49 10.17
N ILE A 72 -20.32 10.75 10.93
CA ILE A 72 -21.71 10.56 10.45
C ILE A 72 -21.93 11.35 9.16
N LEU A 73 -21.40 12.57 9.07
CA LEU A 73 -21.55 13.40 7.87
C LEU A 73 -20.86 12.76 6.66
N GLN A 74 -19.63 12.26 6.81
CA GLN A 74 -18.91 11.54 5.75
C GLN A 74 -19.68 10.30 5.30
N ASN A 75 -20.24 9.52 6.24
CA ASN A 75 -21.03 8.34 5.93
C ASN A 75 -22.28 8.68 5.09
N LEU A 76 -22.98 9.76 5.44
CA LEU A 76 -24.15 10.23 4.69
C LEU A 76 -23.78 10.70 3.27
N MET A 77 -22.66 11.41 3.13
CA MET A 77 -22.18 11.86 1.82
C MET A 77 -21.81 10.69 0.91
N VAL A 78 -21.10 9.69 1.46
CA VAL A 78 -20.63 8.53 0.69
C VAL A 78 -21.78 7.58 0.34
N SER A 79 -22.78 7.42 1.19
CA SER A 79 -23.93 6.56 0.90
C SER A 79 -24.72 6.98 -0.36
N ALA A 80 -24.55 8.21 -0.82
CA ALA A 80 -25.15 8.73 -2.05
C ALA A 80 -24.22 8.56 -3.30
N SER A 81 -23.00 8.05 -3.13
CA SER A 81 -22.00 7.87 -4.21
C SER A 81 -22.02 6.44 -4.73
N SER A 82 -21.98 6.28 -6.05
CA SER A 82 -21.89 4.97 -6.70
C SER A 82 -20.44 4.46 -6.86
N THR A 83 -19.45 5.33 -6.62
CA THR A 83 -18.01 5.03 -6.81
C THR A 83 -17.22 5.05 -5.51
N SER A 84 -17.87 5.32 -4.40
CA SER A 84 -17.28 5.33 -3.07
C SER A 84 -17.79 4.16 -2.24
N GLU A 85 -17.04 3.76 -1.24
CA GLU A 85 -17.38 2.63 -0.38
C GLU A 85 -17.51 3.09 1.07
N LEU A 86 -18.51 2.57 1.75
CA LEU A 86 -18.70 2.68 3.19
C LEU A 86 -18.67 1.26 3.77
N SER A 87 -17.69 0.97 4.61
CA SER A 87 -17.50 -0.34 5.23
C SER A 87 -17.42 -0.22 6.75
N GLU A 88 -17.71 -1.31 7.46
CA GLU A 88 -17.40 -1.37 8.90
C GLU A 88 -15.88 -1.51 9.09
N LEU A 89 -15.32 -0.71 9.99
CA LEU A 89 -13.92 -0.90 10.39
C LEU A 89 -13.78 -2.24 11.12
N PRO A 90 -12.87 -3.12 10.68
CA PRO A 90 -12.71 -4.42 11.33
C PRO A 90 -12.46 -4.28 12.84
N SER A 91 -13.07 -5.15 13.64
CA SER A 91 -13.05 -5.03 15.11
C SER A 91 -11.63 -4.99 15.71
N HIS A 92 -10.67 -5.63 15.06
CA HIS A 92 -9.28 -5.66 15.48
C HIS A 92 -8.52 -4.34 15.20
N TYR A 93 -9.11 -3.41 14.41
CA TYR A 93 -8.57 -2.06 14.20
C TYR A 93 -9.19 -1.00 15.12
N LEU A 94 -10.31 -1.30 15.79
CA LEU A 94 -11.05 -0.32 16.59
C LEU A 94 -10.28 0.26 17.80
N HIS A 95 -9.20 -0.39 18.22
CA HIS A 95 -8.39 0.08 19.34
C HIS A 95 -7.26 1.03 18.93
N PHE A 96 -6.98 1.15 17.63
CA PHE A 96 -5.96 2.06 17.13
C PHE A 96 -6.50 3.48 16.98
N THR A 97 -5.64 4.45 17.26
CA THR A 97 -5.87 5.85 16.94
C THR A 97 -5.60 6.13 15.46
N ASP A 98 -6.14 7.24 14.93
CA ASP A 98 -5.84 7.68 13.56
C ASP A 98 -4.32 7.85 13.32
N SER A 99 -3.56 8.26 14.36
CA SER A 99 -2.11 8.38 14.29
C SER A 99 -1.41 7.02 14.14
N GLU A 100 -1.86 6.00 14.88
CA GLU A 100 -1.33 4.65 14.79
C GLU A 100 -1.67 4.00 13.44
N LEU A 101 -2.89 4.18 12.94
CA LEU A 101 -3.27 3.72 11.60
C LEU A 101 -2.43 4.40 10.52
N SER A 102 -2.15 5.70 10.65
CA SER A 102 -1.25 6.41 9.75
C SER A 102 0.20 5.88 9.82
N GLN A 103 0.70 5.60 11.02
CA GLN A 103 2.04 5.02 11.20
C GLN A 103 2.13 3.61 10.61
N MET A 104 1.10 2.79 10.81
CA MET A 104 0.97 1.47 10.17
C MET A 104 1.06 1.59 8.65
N GLY A 105 0.28 2.50 8.05
CA GLY A 105 0.31 2.74 6.61
C GLY A 105 1.69 3.17 6.09
N LYS A 106 2.45 3.97 6.85
CA LYS A 106 3.83 4.35 6.50
C LYS A 106 4.77 3.16 6.50
N ILE A 107 4.75 2.34 7.55
CA ILE A 107 5.57 1.12 7.64
C ILE A 107 5.28 0.20 6.45
N GLN A 108 4.00 0.01 6.12
CA GLN A 108 3.57 -0.80 4.99
C GLN A 108 4.09 -0.26 3.65
N HIS A 109 4.03 1.05 3.45
CA HIS A 109 4.54 1.69 2.24
C HIS A 109 6.06 1.57 2.12
N GLU A 110 6.78 1.85 3.21
CA GLU A 110 8.25 1.71 3.27
C GLU A 110 8.70 0.28 2.98
N SER A 111 8.02 -0.72 3.56
CA SER A 111 8.29 -2.14 3.30
C SER A 111 8.01 -2.49 1.83
N SER A 112 6.94 -1.97 1.25
CA SER A 112 6.59 -2.16 -0.16
C SER A 112 7.68 -1.63 -1.11
N ILE A 113 8.17 -0.41 -0.87
CA ILE A 113 9.27 0.19 -1.65
C ILE A 113 10.55 -0.65 -1.53
N MET A 114 10.88 -1.07 -0.32
CA MET A 114 12.07 -1.88 -0.04
C MET A 114 12.00 -3.24 -0.77
N TYR A 115 10.88 -3.94 -0.69
CA TYR A 115 10.67 -5.21 -1.39
C TYR A 115 10.70 -5.04 -2.91
N SER A 116 10.11 -3.94 -3.41
CA SER A 116 10.14 -3.60 -4.83
C SER A 116 11.57 -3.36 -5.34
N LEU A 117 12.41 -2.66 -4.57
CA LEU A 117 13.83 -2.47 -4.90
C LEU A 117 14.59 -3.81 -4.92
N ILE A 118 14.46 -4.61 -3.87
CA ILE A 118 15.14 -5.91 -3.77
C ILE A 118 14.75 -6.80 -4.97
N LEU A 119 13.46 -6.94 -5.24
CA LEU A 119 12.97 -7.84 -6.29
C LEU A 119 13.34 -7.35 -7.70
N SER A 120 13.19 -6.05 -7.96
CA SER A 120 13.52 -5.47 -9.27
C SER A 120 15.02 -5.60 -9.60
N TYR A 121 15.91 -5.27 -8.67
CA TYR A 121 17.36 -5.43 -8.87
C TYR A 121 17.75 -6.91 -9.01
N LYS A 122 17.22 -7.78 -8.13
CA LYS A 122 17.46 -9.22 -8.19
C LYS A 122 17.01 -9.83 -9.52
N THR A 123 15.92 -9.33 -10.10
CA THR A 123 15.42 -9.82 -11.40
C THR A 123 16.22 -9.22 -12.55
N ALA A 124 16.52 -7.94 -12.50
CA ALA A 124 17.30 -7.25 -13.52
C ALA A 124 18.75 -7.75 -13.60
N SER A 125 19.35 -8.17 -12.48
CA SER A 125 20.70 -8.77 -12.46
C SER A 125 20.81 -10.09 -13.25
N LYS A 126 19.68 -10.76 -13.51
CA LYS A 126 19.65 -11.94 -14.40
C LYS A 126 19.74 -11.57 -15.89
N VAL A 127 19.42 -10.31 -16.23
CA VAL A 127 19.52 -9.74 -17.58
C VAL A 127 20.89 -9.09 -17.81
N ASP A 128 21.36 -8.33 -16.82
CA ASP A 128 22.68 -7.68 -16.83
C ASP A 128 23.35 -7.86 -15.45
N GLU A 129 24.48 -8.59 -15.42
CA GLU A 129 25.25 -8.89 -14.20
C GLU A 129 25.85 -7.66 -13.51
N ASN A 130 25.94 -6.51 -14.21
CA ASN A 130 26.40 -5.25 -13.61
C ASN A 130 25.33 -4.59 -12.72
N ILE A 131 24.08 -5.05 -12.81
CA ILE A 131 22.98 -4.57 -11.96
C ILE A 131 23.03 -5.33 -10.65
N HIS A 132 23.20 -4.61 -9.53
CA HIS A 132 23.20 -5.22 -8.21
C HIS A 132 22.73 -4.25 -7.12
N LEU A 133 22.22 -4.81 -6.03
CA LEU A 133 21.82 -4.12 -4.82
C LEU A 133 22.27 -4.92 -3.61
N ASP A 134 23.11 -4.31 -2.77
CA ASP A 134 23.51 -4.90 -1.49
C ASP A 134 22.45 -4.57 -0.44
N TYR A 135 22.04 -5.58 0.30
CA TYR A 135 21.09 -5.42 1.41
C TYR A 135 21.34 -6.47 2.50
N GLU A 136 21.01 -6.10 3.73
CA GLU A 136 21.16 -6.97 4.90
C GLU A 136 19.84 -6.99 5.68
N TYR A 137 19.47 -8.15 6.23
CA TYR A 137 18.32 -8.27 7.12
C TYR A 137 18.63 -7.57 8.45
N ASP A 138 17.71 -6.75 8.93
CA ASP A 138 17.94 -5.89 10.09
C ASP A 138 16.95 -6.14 11.23
N ALA A 139 15.68 -6.40 10.93
CA ALA A 139 14.66 -6.60 11.94
C ALA A 139 13.35 -7.17 11.38
N TYR A 140 12.47 -7.60 12.27
CA TYR A 140 11.03 -7.73 11.98
C TYR A 140 10.31 -6.53 12.59
N VAL A 141 9.65 -5.70 11.78
CA VAL A 141 9.00 -4.45 12.20
C VAL A 141 7.52 -4.70 12.42
N ILE A 142 7.02 -4.38 13.61
CA ILE A 142 5.62 -4.55 13.97
C ILE A 142 4.77 -3.45 13.30
N ALA A 143 3.81 -3.88 12.50
CA ALA A 143 2.82 -3.01 11.86
C ALA A 143 1.41 -3.20 12.44
N TYR A 144 1.17 -4.26 13.19
CA TYR A 144 -0.09 -4.54 13.86
C TYR A 144 0.18 -5.24 15.19
N TYR A 145 -0.61 -4.93 16.21
CA TYR A 145 -0.62 -5.64 17.50
C TYR A 145 -2.05 -5.75 18.05
N ASP A 146 -2.36 -6.85 18.74
CA ASP A 146 -3.59 -6.95 19.53
C ASP A 146 -3.45 -6.07 20.79
N LYS A 147 -4.56 -5.45 21.22
CA LYS A 147 -4.57 -4.52 22.38
C LYS A 147 -4.00 -5.11 23.68
N THR A 148 -3.93 -6.43 23.79
CA THR A 148 -3.37 -7.16 24.95
C THR A 148 -1.88 -7.40 24.85
N SER A 149 -1.28 -7.15 23.68
CA SER A 149 0.15 -7.29 23.42
C SER A 149 0.97 -6.15 24.06
N GLU A 150 2.20 -6.44 24.47
CA GLU A 150 3.18 -5.46 24.90
C GLU A 150 3.88 -4.76 23.72
N PHE A 151 3.81 -5.35 22.51
CA PHE A 151 4.32 -4.73 21.30
C PHE A 151 3.52 -3.49 20.90
N ARG A 152 4.18 -2.61 20.15
CA ARG A 152 3.58 -1.39 19.58
C ARG A 152 3.95 -1.26 18.11
N ILE A 153 3.18 -0.47 17.36
CA ILE A 153 3.49 -0.15 15.97
C ILE A 153 4.86 0.52 15.89
N GLY A 154 5.72 0.01 15.01
CA GLY A 154 7.08 0.48 14.81
C GLY A 154 8.13 -0.17 15.71
N ASP A 155 7.74 -1.06 16.61
CA ASP A 155 8.70 -1.90 17.34
C ASP A 155 9.48 -2.74 16.33
N ARG A 156 10.79 -2.87 16.55
CA ARG A 156 11.69 -3.66 15.73
C ARG A 156 12.19 -4.83 16.55
N ILE A 157 11.79 -6.05 16.21
CA ILE A 157 12.38 -7.25 16.80
C ILE A 157 13.74 -7.45 16.13
N ILE A 158 14.80 -7.17 16.87
CA ILE A 158 16.19 -7.22 16.41
C ILE A 158 16.93 -8.49 16.86
N GLY A 159 16.33 -9.26 17.78
CA GLY A 159 16.90 -10.50 18.28
C GLY A 159 15.86 -11.40 18.94
N VAL A 160 16.15 -12.68 19.01
CA VAL A 160 15.36 -13.72 19.67
C VAL A 160 16.32 -14.62 20.46
N ASN A 161 16.13 -14.76 21.78
CA ASN A 161 17.01 -15.52 22.67
C ASN A 161 18.51 -15.16 22.53
N GLY A 162 18.83 -13.91 22.18
CA GLY A 162 20.20 -13.46 21.96
C GLY A 162 20.79 -13.78 20.58
N VAL A 163 20.03 -14.38 19.66
CA VAL A 163 20.39 -14.48 18.24
C VAL A 163 19.83 -13.24 17.52
N TYR A 164 20.74 -12.40 17.05
CA TYR A 164 20.37 -11.12 16.44
C TYR A 164 20.18 -11.22 14.94
N ALA A 165 19.36 -10.34 14.39
CA ALA A 165 19.08 -10.27 12.95
C ALA A 165 20.35 -10.09 12.10
N ASN A 166 21.34 -9.33 12.59
CA ASN A 166 22.63 -9.11 11.95
C ASN A 166 23.61 -10.31 12.06
N ASP A 167 23.30 -11.34 12.86
CA ASP A 167 24.06 -12.59 12.87
C ASP A 167 23.72 -13.47 11.65
N GLY A 168 22.67 -13.14 10.92
CA GLY A 168 22.20 -13.80 9.71
C GLY A 168 20.72 -14.12 9.74
N PHE A 169 20.05 -13.93 8.60
CA PHE A 169 18.61 -14.15 8.46
C PHE A 169 18.16 -15.55 8.86
N ASP A 170 18.88 -16.59 8.41
CA ASP A 170 18.47 -17.99 8.65
C ASP A 170 18.44 -18.34 10.14
N ALA A 171 19.49 -17.96 10.88
CA ALA A 171 19.59 -18.21 12.32
C ALA A 171 18.51 -17.44 13.10
N PHE A 172 18.29 -16.17 12.76
CA PHE A 172 17.23 -15.36 13.36
C PHE A 172 15.85 -15.94 13.05
N ALA A 173 15.57 -16.30 11.80
CA ALA A 173 14.29 -16.85 11.36
C ALA A 173 14.00 -18.20 12.03
N GLU A 174 15.01 -19.03 12.22
CA GLU A 174 14.88 -20.30 12.95
C GLU A 174 14.43 -20.08 14.41
N GLU A 175 15.10 -19.19 15.14
CA GLU A 175 14.74 -18.86 16.53
C GLU A 175 13.35 -18.18 16.59
N PHE A 176 13.07 -17.26 15.65
CA PHE A 176 11.77 -16.57 15.58
C PHE A 176 10.61 -17.53 15.33
N ASN A 177 10.75 -18.46 14.39
CA ASN A 177 9.72 -19.43 14.02
C ASN A 177 9.53 -20.54 15.09
N ASN A 178 10.58 -20.87 15.83
CA ASN A 178 10.56 -21.88 16.92
C ASN A 178 10.24 -21.29 18.29
N ALA A 179 9.86 -20.00 18.33
CA ALA A 179 9.56 -19.31 19.59
C ALA A 179 8.41 -19.94 20.37
N LYS A 180 8.60 -20.07 21.67
CA LYS A 180 7.69 -20.71 22.61
C LYS A 180 7.81 -20.09 24.00
N GLU A 181 7.04 -20.56 24.96
CA GLU A 181 7.14 -20.12 26.34
C GLU A 181 8.59 -20.19 26.84
N GLY A 182 9.09 -19.10 27.40
CA GLY A 182 10.48 -18.90 27.80
C GLY A 182 11.38 -18.20 26.78
N THR A 183 10.91 -18.00 25.53
CA THR A 183 11.61 -17.18 24.53
C THR A 183 11.52 -15.71 24.91
N ILE A 184 12.64 -14.98 24.72
CA ILE A 184 12.72 -13.53 24.93
C ILE A 184 13.05 -12.86 23.60
N TYR A 185 12.26 -11.85 23.23
CA TYR A 185 12.49 -10.99 22.08
C TYR A 185 13.26 -9.75 22.50
N GLN A 186 14.39 -9.47 21.83
CA GLN A 186 15.11 -8.21 21.93
C GLN A 186 14.46 -7.23 20.96
N VAL A 187 13.88 -6.17 21.51
CA VAL A 187 13.03 -5.21 20.78
C VAL A 187 13.60 -3.82 20.89
N LYS A 188 13.71 -3.14 19.75
CA LYS A 188 14.06 -1.71 19.70
C LYS A 188 12.80 -0.89 19.49
N ARG A 189 12.44 -0.05 20.47
CA ARG A 189 11.34 0.91 20.44
C ARG A 189 11.91 2.32 20.43
N GLY A 190 11.96 2.96 19.25
CA GLY A 190 12.68 4.22 19.09
C GLY A 190 14.17 4.07 19.43
N ASN A 191 14.62 4.72 20.51
CA ASN A 191 16.00 4.64 21.01
C ASN A 191 16.17 3.68 22.20
N GLU A 192 15.09 3.06 22.68
CA GLU A 192 15.11 2.15 23.82
C GLU A 192 15.22 0.71 23.35
N GLU A 193 15.98 -0.10 24.07
CA GLU A 193 16.03 -1.54 23.92
C GLU A 193 15.22 -2.19 25.05
N LEU A 194 14.33 -3.10 24.69
CA LEU A 194 13.40 -3.77 25.59
C LEU A 194 13.53 -5.28 25.40
N GLU A 195 13.19 -6.01 26.45
CA GLU A 195 12.97 -7.45 26.39
C GLU A 195 11.48 -7.72 26.54
N ILE A 196 10.88 -8.38 25.55
CA ILE A 196 9.46 -8.77 25.56
C ILE A 196 9.41 -10.30 25.58
N PRO A 197 8.80 -10.90 26.61
CA PRO A 197 8.69 -12.35 26.68
C PRO A 197 7.65 -12.88 25.69
N TYR A 198 7.88 -14.09 25.19
CA TYR A 198 6.86 -14.83 24.46
C TYR A 198 5.65 -15.10 25.37
N THR A 199 4.50 -14.60 24.93
CA THR A 199 3.18 -15.02 25.45
C THR A 199 2.24 -15.14 24.24
N LYS A 200 1.13 -15.87 24.40
CA LYS A 200 0.12 -15.96 23.33
C LYS A 200 -0.46 -14.60 22.98
N GLU A 201 -0.57 -13.72 23.97
CA GLU A 201 -1.06 -12.35 23.81
C GLU A 201 -0.05 -11.49 23.06
N ASN A 202 1.25 -11.55 23.45
CA ASN A 202 2.31 -10.80 22.80
C ASN A 202 2.48 -11.19 21.32
N MET A 203 2.27 -12.49 20.99
CA MET A 203 2.43 -12.97 19.62
C MET A 203 1.22 -12.72 18.69
N ARG A 204 0.18 -12.03 19.16
CA ARG A 204 -0.88 -11.51 18.28
C ARG A 204 -0.44 -10.22 17.59
N VAL A 205 0.60 -10.34 16.80
CA VAL A 205 1.22 -9.25 16.05
C VAL A 205 1.35 -9.63 14.58
N ALA A 206 1.45 -8.62 13.72
CA ALA A 206 1.85 -8.78 12.34
C ALA A 206 2.80 -7.65 11.95
N GLY A 207 3.70 -7.93 11.03
CA GLY A 207 4.72 -6.99 10.62
C GLY A 207 5.40 -7.39 9.33
N TYR A 208 6.55 -6.77 9.09
CA TYR A 208 7.32 -6.91 7.86
C TYR A 208 8.77 -7.19 8.17
N SER A 209 9.39 -8.05 7.36
CA SER A 209 10.84 -8.18 7.31
C SER A 209 11.44 -6.86 6.85
N TYR A 210 12.40 -6.34 7.59
CA TYR A 210 13.05 -5.07 7.30
C TYR A 210 14.50 -5.32 6.93
N TYR A 211 14.92 -4.70 5.82
CA TYR A 211 16.28 -4.81 5.31
C TYR A 211 16.92 -3.44 5.23
N THR A 212 18.17 -3.33 5.58
CA THR A 212 18.98 -2.15 5.31
C THR A 212 19.54 -2.27 3.91
N LEU A 213 19.15 -1.34 3.03
CA LEU A 213 19.58 -1.29 1.63
C LEU A 213 20.76 -0.32 1.48
N ASN A 214 21.78 -0.69 0.71
CA ASN A 214 22.93 0.17 0.45
C ASN A 214 22.83 0.85 -0.92
N SER A 215 22.20 2.03 -0.95
CA SER A 215 22.03 2.81 -2.20
C SER A 215 23.36 3.30 -2.80
N LYS A 216 24.44 3.37 -2.03
CA LYS A 216 25.75 3.85 -2.50
C LYS A 216 26.52 2.80 -3.29
N THR A 217 26.32 1.53 -2.97
CA THR A 217 26.93 0.40 -3.70
C THR A 217 26.02 -0.16 -4.77
N ALA A 218 24.75 0.21 -4.77
CA ALA A 218 23.82 -0.22 -5.82
C ALA A 218 24.26 0.26 -7.20
N SER A 219 24.07 -0.57 -8.21
CA SER A 219 24.34 -0.23 -9.62
C SER A 219 23.15 -0.63 -10.49
N PRO A 220 22.48 0.34 -11.15
CA PRO A 220 22.56 1.81 -10.97
C PRO A 220 22.22 2.25 -9.55
N GLN A 221 22.65 3.45 -9.13
CA GLN A 221 22.26 4.00 -7.83
C GLN A 221 20.79 4.44 -7.86
N TYR A 222 20.19 4.53 -6.69
CA TYR A 222 18.80 4.99 -6.54
C TYR A 222 18.66 5.95 -5.35
N LYS A 223 17.53 6.69 -5.35
CA LYS A 223 17.15 7.58 -4.26
C LYS A 223 15.68 7.41 -3.94
N ILE A 224 15.36 7.08 -2.69
CA ILE A 224 13.98 7.07 -2.19
C ILE A 224 13.55 8.51 -1.88
N LYS A 225 12.39 8.91 -2.38
CA LYS A 225 11.78 10.22 -2.12
C LYS A 225 10.77 10.11 -0.97
N SER A 226 10.60 11.20 -0.22
CA SER A 226 9.57 11.25 0.82
C SER A 226 8.17 11.25 0.20
N SER A 227 7.28 10.45 0.76
CA SER A 227 5.87 10.34 0.33
C SER A 227 4.94 10.44 1.53
N ASN A 228 3.73 10.96 1.30
CA ASN A 228 2.62 10.92 2.25
C ASN A 228 1.64 9.78 1.96
N VAL A 229 1.93 8.96 0.96
CA VAL A 229 1.12 7.77 0.63
C VAL A 229 1.38 6.71 1.68
N GLY A 230 0.33 6.02 2.09
CA GLY A 230 0.39 4.89 3.02
C GLY A 230 -0.10 3.60 2.37
N GLY A 231 0.26 2.47 2.98
CA GLY A 231 -0.16 1.14 2.56
C GLY A 231 0.72 0.50 1.51
N PRO A 232 0.68 -0.83 1.38
CA PRO A 232 1.59 -1.62 0.54
C PRO A 232 1.06 -1.87 -0.88
N SER A 233 -0.12 -1.35 -1.23
CA SER A 233 -0.88 -1.71 -2.42
C SER A 233 -0.26 -1.31 -3.76
N GLY A 234 0.81 -0.50 -3.75
CA GLY A 234 1.55 -0.09 -4.94
C GLY A 234 2.67 -1.06 -5.34
N GLY A 235 3.00 -2.05 -4.52
CA GLY A 235 4.21 -2.87 -4.64
C GLY A 235 4.41 -3.52 -5.99
N LEU A 236 3.38 -4.12 -6.58
CA LEU A 236 3.47 -4.74 -7.91
C LEU A 236 3.93 -3.72 -8.97
N LEU A 237 3.25 -2.57 -9.05
CA LEU A 237 3.57 -1.56 -10.07
C LEU A 237 4.90 -0.86 -9.78
N GLN A 238 5.25 -0.67 -8.51
CA GLN A 238 6.56 -0.19 -8.10
C GLN A 238 7.66 -1.12 -8.59
N THR A 239 7.50 -2.43 -8.41
CA THR A 239 8.47 -3.42 -8.88
C THR A 239 8.59 -3.44 -10.40
N LEU A 240 7.46 -3.42 -11.13
CA LEU A 240 7.46 -3.38 -12.60
C LEU A 240 8.14 -2.12 -13.14
N ALA A 241 7.87 -0.96 -12.58
CA ALA A 241 8.45 0.30 -13.05
C ALA A 241 9.94 0.40 -12.73
N LEU A 242 10.36 -0.02 -11.53
CA LEU A 242 11.78 -0.09 -11.17
C LEU A 242 12.52 -1.08 -12.07
N TYR A 243 11.96 -2.27 -12.30
CA TYR A 243 12.53 -3.25 -13.21
C TYR A 243 12.68 -2.70 -14.63
N ASN A 244 11.63 -2.05 -15.16
CA ASN A 244 11.66 -1.42 -16.48
C ASN A 244 12.73 -0.32 -16.59
N SER A 245 12.98 0.42 -15.51
CA SER A 245 14.00 1.45 -15.46
C SER A 245 15.43 0.89 -15.44
N LEU A 246 15.60 -0.37 -15.04
CA LEU A 246 16.89 -1.06 -14.91
C LEU A 246 17.32 -1.80 -16.18
N ILE A 247 16.38 -2.14 -17.09
CA ILE A 247 16.68 -2.96 -18.28
C ILE A 247 16.37 -2.18 -19.57
N GLU A 248 17.05 -2.55 -20.67
CA GLU A 248 16.86 -1.91 -21.99
C GLU A 248 15.49 -2.25 -22.62
N GLU A 249 14.97 -3.46 -22.37
CA GLU A 249 13.68 -3.89 -22.90
C GLU A 249 12.53 -3.11 -22.25
N ASP A 250 11.78 -2.33 -23.01
CA ASP A 250 10.60 -1.60 -22.51
C ASP A 250 9.41 -2.54 -22.38
N ILE A 251 9.11 -2.96 -21.13
CA ILE A 251 7.97 -3.83 -20.82
C ILE A 251 6.62 -3.17 -21.03
N THR A 252 6.57 -1.84 -21.12
CA THR A 252 5.30 -1.12 -21.37
C THR A 252 4.85 -1.24 -22.81
N ARG A 253 5.79 -1.37 -23.75
CA ARG A 253 5.51 -1.44 -25.18
C ARG A 253 4.62 -0.31 -25.69
N GLY A 254 4.70 0.86 -25.06
CA GLY A 254 3.94 2.06 -25.40
C GLY A 254 2.56 2.14 -24.73
N TYR A 255 2.12 1.13 -23.96
CA TYR A 255 0.83 1.16 -23.28
C TYR A 255 0.87 1.96 -21.97
N ARG A 256 -0.27 2.56 -21.64
CA ARG A 256 -0.51 3.14 -20.32
C ARG A 256 -1.06 2.07 -19.40
N ILE A 257 -0.22 1.61 -18.48
CA ILE A 257 -0.47 0.50 -17.60
C ILE A 257 -0.68 1.03 -16.19
N ALA A 258 -1.83 0.71 -15.60
CA ALA A 258 -2.07 0.88 -14.18
C ALA A 258 -2.28 -0.47 -13.51
N GLY A 259 -2.25 -0.46 -12.20
CA GLY A 259 -2.55 -1.67 -11.44
C GLY A 259 -2.35 -1.45 -9.95
N THR A 260 -2.47 -2.55 -9.23
CA THR A 260 -2.34 -2.58 -7.79
C THR A 260 -1.94 -3.99 -7.33
N GLY A 261 -1.46 -4.11 -6.13
CA GLY A 261 -1.06 -5.37 -5.50
C GLY A 261 0.05 -5.13 -4.49
N THR A 262 0.03 -5.84 -3.37
CA THR A 262 1.22 -5.93 -2.54
C THR A 262 2.27 -6.75 -3.24
N ILE A 263 3.51 -6.65 -2.80
CA ILE A 263 4.61 -7.46 -3.31
C ILE A 263 5.39 -8.04 -2.14
N GLU A 264 5.71 -9.33 -2.24
CA GLU A 264 6.60 -10.00 -1.30
C GLU A 264 8.00 -10.19 -1.93
N PRO A 265 9.06 -10.40 -1.13
CA PRO A 265 10.41 -10.59 -1.66
C PRO A 265 10.58 -11.80 -2.60
N ASP A 266 9.67 -12.76 -2.55
CA ASP A 266 9.63 -13.93 -3.44
C ASP A 266 8.86 -13.66 -4.76
N GLY A 267 8.29 -12.47 -4.92
CA GLY A 267 7.52 -12.07 -6.10
C GLY A 267 6.02 -12.33 -5.99
N THR A 268 5.52 -12.88 -4.89
CA THR A 268 4.09 -13.11 -4.68
C THR A 268 3.33 -11.78 -4.63
N VAL A 269 2.20 -11.71 -5.33
CA VAL A 269 1.29 -10.55 -5.37
C VAL A 269 0.10 -10.80 -4.46
N GLY A 270 -0.07 -9.94 -3.44
CA GLY A 270 -1.13 -10.06 -2.46
C GLY A 270 -2.30 -9.11 -2.69
N MET A 271 -3.42 -9.44 -2.03
CA MET A 271 -4.68 -8.68 -2.08
C MET A 271 -4.55 -7.29 -1.47
N ILE A 272 -5.45 -6.39 -1.89
CA ILE A 272 -5.54 -5.00 -1.43
C ILE A 272 -6.99 -4.59 -1.16
N GLY A 273 -7.17 -3.45 -0.51
CA GLY A 273 -8.48 -2.82 -0.36
C GLY A 273 -8.80 -1.79 -1.44
N GLY A 274 -10.09 -1.48 -1.64
CA GLY A 274 -10.54 -0.43 -2.54
C GLY A 274 -10.32 -0.74 -4.02
N ILE A 275 -10.38 -2.01 -4.42
CA ILE A 275 -10.13 -2.42 -5.81
C ILE A 275 -11.14 -1.79 -6.79
N GLN A 276 -12.41 -1.66 -6.39
CA GLN A 276 -13.43 -1.06 -7.25
C GLN A 276 -13.13 0.41 -7.53
N GLN A 277 -12.72 1.17 -6.49
CA GLN A 277 -12.34 2.57 -6.61
C GLN A 277 -11.13 2.76 -7.53
N LYS A 278 -10.16 1.85 -7.45
CA LYS A 278 -8.97 1.84 -8.31
C LYS A 278 -9.31 1.54 -9.78
N ILE A 279 -10.25 0.63 -10.04
CA ILE A 279 -10.75 0.36 -11.39
C ILE A 279 -11.40 1.62 -11.99
N TYR A 280 -12.25 2.33 -11.23
CA TYR A 280 -12.87 3.57 -11.69
C TYR A 280 -11.83 4.67 -11.96
N THR A 281 -10.81 4.81 -11.08
CA THR A 281 -9.72 5.77 -11.27
C THR A 281 -8.92 5.45 -12.54
N ALA A 282 -8.50 4.19 -12.72
CA ALA A 282 -7.76 3.77 -13.91
C ALA A 282 -8.53 4.05 -15.20
N TYR A 283 -9.84 3.80 -15.20
CA TYR A 283 -10.69 4.07 -16.35
C TYR A 283 -10.81 5.57 -16.65
N ASP A 284 -11.04 6.40 -15.62
CA ASP A 284 -11.14 7.86 -15.76
C ASP A 284 -9.83 8.47 -16.29
N ASP A 285 -8.68 7.92 -15.85
CA ASP A 285 -7.35 8.31 -16.32
C ASP A 285 -6.95 7.65 -17.64
N GLN A 286 -7.91 6.95 -18.30
CA GLN A 286 -7.76 6.33 -19.61
C GLN A 286 -6.59 5.32 -19.68
N MET A 287 -6.36 4.54 -18.64
CA MET A 287 -5.39 3.45 -18.67
C MET A 287 -5.86 2.35 -19.64
N GLU A 288 -4.91 1.74 -20.35
CA GLU A 288 -5.19 0.73 -21.39
C GLU A 288 -5.10 -0.68 -20.83
N ILE A 289 -4.30 -0.87 -19.78
CA ILE A 289 -4.14 -2.14 -19.06
C ILE A 289 -4.29 -1.88 -17.57
N PHE A 290 -5.01 -2.79 -16.88
CA PHE A 290 -5.06 -2.82 -15.44
C PHE A 290 -4.64 -4.20 -14.90
N LEU A 291 -3.60 -4.21 -14.06
CA LEU A 291 -3.11 -5.40 -13.38
C LEU A 291 -3.76 -5.50 -11.98
N CYS A 292 -4.47 -6.59 -11.74
CA CYS A 292 -5.24 -6.83 -10.52
C CYS A 292 -4.73 -8.09 -9.81
N PRO A 293 -4.51 -8.08 -8.49
CA PRO A 293 -4.22 -9.30 -7.76
C PRO A 293 -5.29 -10.38 -7.99
N GLU A 294 -4.87 -11.63 -8.15
CA GLU A 294 -5.79 -12.76 -8.38
C GLU A 294 -6.89 -12.82 -7.30
N GLY A 295 -6.53 -12.62 -6.03
CA GLY A 295 -7.49 -12.63 -4.93
C GLY A 295 -8.50 -11.48 -4.94
N ASN A 296 -8.27 -10.40 -5.71
CA ASN A 296 -9.22 -9.30 -5.90
C ASN A 296 -9.98 -9.37 -7.23
N TYR A 297 -9.69 -10.35 -8.09
CA TYR A 297 -10.15 -10.33 -9.47
C TYR A 297 -11.69 -10.36 -9.60
N GLU A 298 -12.36 -11.19 -8.83
CA GLU A 298 -13.83 -11.29 -8.84
C GLU A 298 -14.49 -9.97 -8.41
N GLU A 299 -13.94 -9.30 -7.38
CA GLU A 299 -14.42 -8.00 -6.95
C GLU A 299 -14.13 -6.91 -8.00
N ALA A 300 -12.95 -6.94 -8.62
CA ALA A 300 -12.56 -6.04 -9.71
C ALA A 300 -13.52 -6.16 -10.91
N LEU A 301 -13.95 -7.37 -11.26
CA LEU A 301 -14.90 -7.63 -12.34
C LEU A 301 -16.26 -6.94 -12.11
N ILE A 302 -16.69 -6.80 -10.85
CA ILE A 302 -17.95 -6.09 -10.54
C ILE A 302 -17.86 -4.64 -10.99
N ALA A 303 -16.78 -3.92 -10.66
CA ALA A 303 -16.58 -2.53 -11.09
C ALA A 303 -16.32 -2.46 -12.60
N TYR A 304 -15.45 -3.32 -13.12
CA TYR A 304 -15.08 -3.35 -14.54
C TYR A 304 -16.31 -3.55 -15.45
N ASN A 305 -17.25 -4.44 -15.09
CA ASN A 305 -18.45 -4.69 -15.87
C ASN A 305 -19.47 -3.53 -15.83
N ARG A 306 -19.31 -2.58 -14.93
CA ARG A 306 -20.11 -1.34 -14.86
C ARG A 306 -19.54 -0.20 -15.70
N LEU A 307 -18.31 -0.34 -16.20
CA LEU A 307 -17.67 0.70 -16.98
C LEU A 307 -18.36 0.85 -18.36
N PRO A 308 -18.64 2.08 -18.80
CA PRO A 308 -18.99 2.32 -20.19
C PRO A 308 -17.73 2.07 -21.04
N HIS A 309 -17.86 1.38 -22.19
CA HIS A 309 -16.72 1.10 -23.09
C HIS A 309 -15.53 0.43 -22.37
N LYS A 310 -15.82 -0.58 -21.54
CA LYS A 310 -14.82 -1.33 -20.78
C LYS A 310 -13.73 -1.98 -21.64
N GLU A 311 -14.02 -2.21 -22.92
CA GLU A 311 -13.09 -2.74 -23.94
C GLU A 311 -11.85 -1.84 -24.14
N ARG A 312 -11.89 -0.58 -23.72
CA ARG A 312 -10.74 0.36 -23.79
C ARG A 312 -9.65 0.05 -22.77
N MET A 313 -9.97 -0.73 -21.75
CA MET A 313 -9.02 -1.08 -20.70
C MET A 313 -9.04 -2.60 -20.51
N LYS A 314 -7.92 -3.26 -20.72
CA LYS A 314 -7.79 -4.70 -20.46
C LYS A 314 -7.53 -4.96 -19.00
N LEU A 315 -8.36 -5.80 -18.37
CA LEU A 315 -8.17 -6.25 -16.99
C LEU A 315 -7.45 -7.60 -16.98
N TYR A 316 -6.32 -7.69 -16.27
CA TYR A 316 -5.58 -8.92 -16.04
C TYR A 316 -5.56 -9.29 -14.56
N SER A 317 -5.81 -10.57 -14.27
CA SER A 317 -5.52 -11.16 -12.97
C SER A 317 -4.05 -11.54 -12.90
N VAL A 318 -3.35 -11.24 -11.81
CA VAL A 318 -1.93 -11.56 -11.60
C VAL A 318 -1.70 -12.13 -10.21
N SER A 319 -0.89 -13.18 -10.12
CA SER A 319 -0.55 -13.86 -8.87
C SER A 319 0.90 -13.63 -8.44
N THR A 320 1.80 -13.32 -9.38
CA THR A 320 3.20 -13.04 -9.13
C THR A 320 3.73 -11.93 -10.03
N PHE A 321 4.89 -11.41 -9.71
CA PHE A 321 5.62 -10.45 -10.53
C PHE A 321 5.95 -11.03 -11.92
N GLU A 322 6.40 -12.28 -11.98
CA GLU A 322 6.70 -12.99 -13.21
C GLU A 322 5.44 -13.19 -14.08
N ASP A 323 4.31 -13.54 -13.47
CA ASP A 323 3.01 -13.65 -14.16
C ASP A 323 2.60 -12.30 -14.76
N ALA A 324 2.83 -11.19 -14.06
CA ALA A 324 2.57 -9.86 -14.60
C ALA A 324 3.46 -9.55 -15.82
N LEU A 325 4.75 -9.84 -15.77
CA LEU A 325 5.67 -9.68 -16.91
C LEU A 325 5.24 -10.53 -18.10
N GLU A 326 4.83 -11.78 -17.88
CA GLU A 326 4.35 -12.67 -18.96
C GLU A 326 3.09 -12.11 -19.62
N LYS A 327 2.13 -11.62 -18.85
CA LYS A 327 0.89 -11.01 -19.38
C LYS A 327 1.15 -9.76 -20.18
N LEU A 328 2.07 -8.89 -19.72
CA LEU A 328 2.46 -7.69 -20.48
C LEU A 328 3.17 -8.08 -21.78
N LYS A 329 4.08 -9.06 -21.75
CA LYS A 329 4.79 -9.57 -22.94
C LYS A 329 3.83 -10.14 -23.97
N ASN A 330 2.79 -10.86 -23.54
CA ASN A 330 1.82 -11.52 -24.41
C ASN A 330 0.63 -10.63 -24.80
N HIS A 331 0.56 -9.39 -24.27
CA HIS A 331 -0.48 -8.45 -24.62
C HIS A 331 -0.35 -7.96 -26.08
N ASN A 332 -1.36 -8.22 -26.91
CA ASN A 332 -1.43 -7.77 -28.29
C ASN A 332 -2.59 -6.79 -28.48
N SER A 333 -2.29 -5.63 -29.06
CA SER A 333 -3.30 -4.63 -29.45
C SER A 333 -4.34 -5.17 -30.47
N ALA A 334 -4.00 -6.20 -31.23
CA ALA A 334 -4.89 -6.81 -32.22
C ALA A 334 -6.08 -7.56 -31.58
N GLU A 335 -5.98 -8.06 -30.34
CA GLU A 335 -7.10 -8.69 -29.63
C GLU A 335 -8.16 -7.68 -29.14
N VAL A 336 -7.78 -6.44 -28.92
CA VAL A 336 -8.71 -5.37 -28.49
C VAL A 336 -9.63 -4.97 -29.65
N LEU A 337 -9.14 -5.03 -30.89
CA LEU A 337 -9.89 -4.64 -32.10
C LEU A 337 -10.72 -5.78 -32.72
N SER A 338 -10.47 -7.05 -32.35
CA SER A 338 -11.22 -8.20 -32.88
C SER A 338 -12.50 -8.50 -32.08
N ASN A 339 -12.72 -7.86 -30.95
CA ASN A 339 -13.90 -8.01 -30.08
C ASN A 339 -14.77 -6.73 -30.02
N ALA A 340 -14.53 -5.75 -30.88
CA ALA A 340 -15.29 -4.51 -31.00
C ALA A 340 -16.38 -4.59 -32.08
#